data_74b4ac0c31cd1a2cea36955b0f392f91
#
_entry.id   74b4ac0c31cd1a2cea36955b0f392f91
#
_cell.length_a   1.000
_cell.length_b   1.000
_cell.length_c   1.000
_cell.angle_alpha   90.00
_cell.angle_beta   90.00
_cell.angle_gamma   90.00
#
_symmetry.space_group_name_H-M   'P 1'
#
loop_
_entity.id
_entity.type
_entity.pdbx_description
1 polymer ?
#
loop_
_entity_poly.entity_id
_entity_poly.type
_entity_poly.pdbx_seq_one_letter_code
_entity_poly.pdbx_strand_id
1 'polypeptide(L)'
;ARDYGMLPDGSGKTTLGVGDDKSVHWSPDNDFFYYPSQALVLPNTEAFKSEIRDLENGNFDRSFEILPKWLVNECRGIFGKTSAAEYREFLSRYGHLLEPFTEMPAKATGNSYTATPGVNDWYETVKINYCDSHTRTWDKMLSVIEFWLSKGVDGFRCDMVELVPWQFMQWLIARARAEYPDVIFIAEVYKKDLYRKYIREVGFDYLYDKSGLYDTLRVIEEANLNSYGMPIELWQSSRGITRNWQFLGDIQPYMLNFLENHDEQRFASSFFGKKAENSVAPLTVALYLNRAPFMVYAGEEMGECGMDHEGFSGRDGRTSIFDWWGVASLQSLRKIIAAGIYKTDGPWPEEYAQHEAFFRKFTGMVRFAATDGA
;
A
#
# COMPACT_ATOMS: atom_id res chain seq x y z
N ALA A 1 1.43 -14.52 5.12
CA ALA A 1 0.14 -14.80 4.45
C ALA A 1 -0.07 -16.30 4.22
N ARG A 2 0.98 -17.08 3.94
CA ARG A 2 0.83 -18.53 3.68
C ARG A 2 0.64 -19.37 4.94
N ASP A 3 0.99 -18.85 6.12
CA ASP A 3 0.76 -19.47 7.43
C ASP A 3 -0.66 -19.26 7.97
N TYR A 4 -1.62 -19.28 7.08
CA TYR A 4 -3.03 -19.13 7.42
C TYR A 4 -3.50 -20.32 8.25
N GLY A 5 -3.32 -20.32 9.48
CA GLY A 5 -3.75 -21.40 10.34
C GLY A 5 -3.64 -21.07 11.81
N MET A 6 -2.87 -20.04 12.14
CA MET A 6 -2.67 -19.61 13.52
C MET A 6 -3.35 -18.27 13.76
N LEU A 7 -4.04 -18.14 14.88
CA LEU A 7 -4.48 -16.83 15.35
C LEU A 7 -3.26 -16.02 15.81
N PRO A 8 -3.28 -14.67 15.67
CA PRO A 8 -2.14 -13.81 16.03
C PRO A 8 -1.67 -13.96 17.48
N ASP A 9 -2.56 -14.32 18.38
CA ASP A 9 -2.28 -14.54 19.81
C ASP A 9 -1.77 -15.95 20.13
N GLY A 10 -1.64 -16.82 19.12
CA GLY A 10 -1.23 -18.22 19.30
C GLY A 10 -2.25 -19.13 19.97
N SER A 11 -3.47 -18.63 20.25
CA SER A 11 -4.50 -19.35 21.04
C SER A 11 -5.16 -20.50 20.29
N GLY A 12 -4.96 -20.62 18.98
CA GLY A 12 -5.56 -21.66 18.19
C GLY A 12 -5.36 -21.50 16.69
N LYS A 13 -6.07 -22.33 15.92
CA LYS A 13 -6.08 -22.30 14.46
C LYS A 13 -7.34 -21.61 13.97
N THR A 14 -7.21 -20.84 12.87
CA THR A 14 -8.37 -20.31 12.17
C THR A 14 -9.18 -21.45 11.53
N THR A 15 -10.45 -21.22 11.25
CA THR A 15 -11.29 -22.14 10.49
C THR A 15 -11.16 -21.96 8.98
N LEU A 16 -10.34 -21.03 8.51
CA LEU A 16 -10.16 -20.70 7.09
C LEU A 16 -9.44 -21.87 6.38
N GLY A 17 -10.07 -22.42 5.36
CA GLY A 17 -9.56 -23.57 4.61
C GLY A 17 -9.61 -24.93 5.33
N VAL A 18 -10.17 -24.98 6.54
CA VAL A 18 -10.42 -26.24 7.23
C VAL A 18 -11.59 -26.96 6.54
N GLY A 19 -11.34 -28.18 6.06
CA GLY A 19 -12.32 -28.95 5.28
C GLY A 19 -12.23 -28.75 3.76
N ASP A 20 -11.32 -27.89 3.28
CA ASP A 20 -11.05 -27.78 1.85
C ASP A 20 -10.56 -29.12 1.28
N ASP A 21 -11.08 -29.50 0.12
CA ASP A 21 -10.53 -30.60 -0.68
C ASP A 21 -9.25 -30.15 -1.39
N LYS A 22 -8.12 -30.55 -0.81
CA LYS A 22 -6.78 -30.19 -1.31
C LYS A 22 -6.33 -31.01 -2.52
N SER A 23 -7.13 -32.00 -2.94
CA SER A 23 -6.84 -32.85 -4.10
C SER A 23 -7.29 -32.22 -5.42
N VAL A 24 -8.14 -31.20 -5.37
CA VAL A 24 -8.67 -30.48 -6.54
C VAL A 24 -8.19 -29.06 -6.57
N HIS A 25 -7.92 -28.53 -7.76
CA HIS A 25 -7.48 -27.13 -7.92
C HIS A 25 -8.56 -26.15 -7.45
N TRP A 26 -9.79 -26.40 -7.81
CA TRP A 26 -10.95 -25.59 -7.48
C TRP A 26 -12.17 -26.47 -7.14
N SER A 27 -12.92 -26.05 -6.14
CA SER A 27 -14.24 -26.59 -5.80
C SER A 27 -15.08 -25.47 -5.21
N PRO A 28 -16.40 -25.38 -5.53
CA PRO A 28 -17.30 -24.44 -4.86
C PRO A 28 -17.45 -24.75 -3.36
N ASP A 29 -17.12 -25.99 -2.95
CA ASP A 29 -17.16 -26.43 -1.56
C ASP A 29 -15.88 -26.10 -0.79
N ASN A 30 -14.80 -25.71 -1.47
CA ASN A 30 -13.61 -25.21 -0.81
C ASN A 30 -13.90 -23.87 -0.17
N ASP A 31 -13.55 -23.79 1.12
CA ASP A 31 -13.95 -22.66 1.94
C ASP A 31 -13.23 -21.35 1.60
N PHE A 32 -11.94 -21.44 1.25
CA PHE A 32 -11.14 -20.21 1.22
C PHE A 32 -10.05 -20.19 0.17
N PHE A 33 -9.46 -21.33 -0.20
CA PHE A 33 -8.29 -21.37 -1.06
C PHE A 33 -8.46 -22.19 -2.33
N TYR A 34 -7.60 -21.90 -3.33
CA TYR A 34 -7.34 -22.75 -4.48
C TYR A 34 -6.09 -23.58 -4.24
N TYR A 35 -6.09 -24.84 -4.71
CA TYR A 35 -4.99 -25.79 -4.53
C TYR A 35 -4.53 -26.37 -5.86
N PRO A 36 -3.36 -25.97 -6.39
CA PRO A 36 -2.80 -26.55 -7.63
C PRO A 36 -2.38 -28.01 -7.54
N SER A 37 -2.59 -28.69 -6.41
CA SER A 37 -2.26 -30.11 -6.16
C SER A 37 -0.78 -30.45 -6.30
N GLN A 38 0.11 -29.50 -6.10
CA GLN A 38 1.57 -29.66 -6.16
C GLN A 38 2.25 -28.83 -5.07
N ALA A 39 3.55 -29.06 -4.88
CA ALA A 39 4.33 -28.23 -3.96
C ALA A 39 4.53 -26.83 -4.52
N LEU A 40 4.65 -25.82 -3.63
CA LEU A 40 5.07 -24.50 -4.03
C LEU A 40 6.52 -24.52 -4.53
N VAL A 41 6.75 -23.94 -5.70
CA VAL A 41 8.08 -23.74 -6.26
C VAL A 41 8.29 -22.22 -6.41
N LEU A 42 9.16 -21.67 -5.58
CA LEU A 42 9.49 -20.24 -5.65
C LEU A 42 10.31 -19.93 -6.91
N PRO A 43 10.10 -18.77 -7.55
CA PRO A 43 10.85 -18.40 -8.72
C PRO A 43 12.35 -18.23 -8.40
N ASN A 44 13.20 -18.59 -9.35
CA ASN A 44 14.65 -18.43 -9.27
C ASN A 44 15.32 -19.02 -8.01
N THR A 45 14.79 -20.13 -7.46
CA THR A 45 15.30 -20.74 -6.22
C THR A 45 16.81 -21.03 -6.29
N GLU A 46 17.34 -21.53 -7.40
CA GLU A 46 18.76 -21.80 -7.53
C GLU A 46 19.61 -20.52 -7.68
N ALA A 47 19.10 -19.51 -8.37
CA ALA A 47 19.75 -18.22 -8.44
C ALA A 47 19.76 -17.53 -7.07
N PHE A 48 18.66 -17.59 -6.32
CA PHE A 48 18.58 -17.12 -4.92
C PHE A 48 19.62 -17.79 -4.04
N LYS A 49 19.71 -19.13 -4.06
CA LYS A 49 20.73 -19.88 -3.31
C LYS A 49 22.16 -19.52 -3.74
N SER A 50 22.37 -19.22 -5.00
CA SER A 50 23.66 -18.75 -5.50
C SER A 50 24.01 -17.38 -4.95
N GLU A 51 23.06 -16.45 -4.96
CA GLU A 51 23.26 -15.10 -4.41
C GLU A 51 23.51 -15.11 -2.91
N ILE A 52 22.80 -15.94 -2.14
CA ILE A 52 23.08 -16.14 -0.72
C ILE A 52 24.50 -16.66 -0.48
N ARG A 53 24.96 -17.67 -1.25
CA ARG A 53 26.32 -18.19 -1.13
C ARG A 53 27.38 -17.13 -1.42
N ASP A 54 27.13 -16.28 -2.44
CA ASP A 54 28.05 -15.19 -2.76
C ASP A 54 28.08 -14.13 -1.64
N LEU A 55 26.92 -13.81 -1.08
CA LEU A 55 26.80 -12.91 0.06
C LEU A 55 27.57 -13.43 1.28
N GLU A 56 27.41 -14.71 1.64
CA GLU A 56 28.13 -15.38 2.73
C GLU A 56 29.64 -15.42 2.53
N ASN A 57 30.07 -15.58 1.28
CA ASN A 57 31.50 -15.60 0.92
C ASN A 57 32.11 -14.21 0.75
N GLY A 58 31.33 -13.13 0.93
CA GLY A 58 31.81 -11.76 0.74
C GLY A 58 32.09 -11.40 -0.73
N ASN A 59 31.52 -12.13 -1.68
CA ASN A 59 31.69 -11.89 -3.10
C ASN A 59 30.70 -10.82 -3.59
N PHE A 60 31.01 -9.55 -3.38
CA PHE A 60 30.16 -8.41 -3.70
C PHE A 60 30.41 -7.80 -5.11
N ASP A 61 31.33 -8.36 -5.88
CA ASP A 61 31.68 -7.81 -7.20
C ASP A 61 30.68 -8.17 -8.30
N ARG A 62 29.77 -9.10 -8.01
CA ARG A 62 28.70 -9.46 -8.93
C ARG A 62 27.43 -8.60 -8.72
N SER A 63 26.58 -8.58 -9.74
CA SER A 63 25.23 -8.08 -9.62
C SER A 63 24.35 -9.06 -8.83
N PHE A 64 23.62 -8.56 -7.84
CA PHE A 64 22.57 -9.27 -7.12
C PHE A 64 21.22 -8.85 -7.73
N GLU A 65 20.48 -9.82 -8.25
CA GLU A 65 19.22 -9.55 -8.98
C GLU A 65 17.98 -9.94 -8.16
N ILE A 66 18.14 -10.87 -7.22
CA ILE A 66 17.06 -11.48 -6.45
C ILE A 66 17.04 -10.96 -5.02
N LEU A 67 18.22 -10.87 -4.38
CA LEU A 67 18.30 -10.34 -3.04
C LEU A 67 18.04 -8.84 -3.02
N PRO A 68 17.26 -8.35 -2.05
CA PRO A 68 17.01 -6.92 -1.89
C PRO A 68 18.32 -6.14 -1.78
N LYS A 69 18.45 -5.05 -2.50
CA LYS A 69 19.65 -4.20 -2.50
C LYS A 69 20.07 -3.72 -1.12
N TRP A 70 19.07 -3.42 -0.27
CA TRP A 70 19.34 -3.02 1.12
C TRP A 70 20.07 -4.12 1.90
N LEU A 71 19.63 -5.39 1.75
CA LEU A 71 20.25 -6.56 2.40
C LEU A 71 21.69 -6.75 1.93
N VAL A 72 21.92 -6.67 0.62
CA VAL A 72 23.27 -6.78 0.05
C VAL A 72 24.19 -5.66 0.54
N ASN A 73 23.69 -4.43 0.63
CA ASN A 73 24.47 -3.28 1.13
C ASN A 73 24.77 -3.40 2.62
N GLU A 74 23.84 -3.87 3.41
CA GLU A 74 24.05 -4.13 4.84
C GLU A 74 25.12 -5.20 5.05
N CYS A 75 25.04 -6.32 4.32
CA CYS A 75 26.06 -7.37 4.35
C CYS A 75 27.42 -6.89 3.85
N ARG A 76 27.47 -6.08 2.80
CA ARG A 76 28.71 -5.46 2.30
C ARG A 76 29.38 -4.60 3.37
N GLY A 77 28.59 -3.88 4.18
CA GLY A 77 29.08 -3.12 5.33
C GLY A 77 29.59 -4.04 6.46
N ILE A 78 28.87 -5.12 6.74
CA ILE A 78 29.22 -6.11 7.78
C ILE A 78 30.51 -6.85 7.42
N PHE A 79 30.57 -7.47 6.28
CA PHE A 79 31.74 -8.29 5.87
C PHE A 79 32.99 -7.46 5.57
N GLY A 80 32.85 -6.17 5.29
CA GLY A 80 33.99 -5.27 5.09
C GLY A 80 34.66 -4.79 6.37
N LYS A 81 34.06 -4.95 7.55
CA LYS A 81 34.52 -4.31 8.81
C LYS A 81 34.32 -5.07 10.11
N THR A 82 33.67 -6.26 10.17
CA THR A 82 33.06 -6.71 11.44
C THR A 82 33.28 -8.15 11.87
N SER A 83 33.03 -8.34 13.17
CA SER A 83 33.21 -9.55 13.96
C SER A 83 32.09 -10.60 13.71
N ALA A 84 32.42 -11.86 14.05
CA ALA A 84 31.46 -12.98 14.03
C ALA A 84 30.18 -12.78 14.86
N ALA A 85 30.13 -11.75 15.70
CA ALA A 85 28.96 -11.42 16.52
C ALA A 85 27.88 -10.69 15.69
N GLU A 86 28.27 -9.71 14.88
CA GLU A 86 27.35 -8.94 14.04
C GLU A 86 26.81 -9.79 12.88
N TYR A 87 27.61 -10.72 12.35
CA TYR A 87 27.11 -11.70 11.39
C TYR A 87 26.05 -12.63 12.01
N ARG A 88 26.22 -13.04 13.26
CA ARG A 88 25.22 -13.85 13.98
C ARG A 88 23.95 -13.06 14.27
N GLU A 89 24.06 -11.80 14.59
CA GLU A 89 22.91 -10.91 14.74
C GLU A 89 22.15 -10.76 13.41
N PHE A 90 22.89 -10.56 12.31
CA PHE A 90 22.34 -10.55 10.97
C PHE A 90 21.61 -11.87 10.63
N LEU A 91 22.23 -13.02 10.84
CA LEU A 91 21.59 -14.32 10.63
C LEU A 91 20.36 -14.54 11.53
N SER A 92 20.40 -14.05 12.78
CA SER A 92 19.24 -14.09 13.67
C SER A 92 18.06 -13.29 13.12
N ARG A 93 18.34 -12.17 12.48
CA ARG A 93 17.34 -11.27 11.92
C ARG A 93 16.78 -11.76 10.57
N TYR A 94 17.67 -12.26 9.72
CA TYR A 94 17.34 -12.62 8.32
C TYR A 94 17.49 -14.11 7.99
N GLY A 95 17.94 -14.93 8.92
CA GLY A 95 18.20 -16.36 8.69
C GLY A 95 16.97 -17.15 8.26
N HIS A 96 15.78 -16.67 8.61
CA HIS A 96 14.52 -17.25 8.15
C HIS A 96 14.35 -17.21 6.62
N LEU A 97 15.07 -16.29 5.93
CA LEU A 97 15.08 -16.21 4.45
C LEU A 97 15.92 -17.34 3.82
N LEU A 98 16.76 -17.99 4.61
CA LEU A 98 17.63 -19.09 4.18
C LEU A 98 16.96 -20.46 4.34
N GLU A 99 15.89 -20.54 5.13
CA GLU A 99 15.18 -21.80 5.34
C GLU A 99 14.38 -22.20 4.11
N PRO A 100 14.45 -23.49 3.70
CA PRO A 100 13.65 -23.95 2.58
C PRO A 100 12.17 -23.86 2.96
N PHE A 101 11.44 -23.01 2.27
CA PHE A 101 10.00 -22.93 2.41
C PHE A 101 9.36 -24.07 1.61
N THR A 102 8.64 -24.96 2.31
CA THR A 102 7.91 -26.08 1.69
C THR A 102 6.43 -25.99 2.05
N GLU A 103 5.58 -26.00 1.04
CA GLU A 103 4.14 -26.08 1.19
C GLU A 103 3.60 -27.14 0.22
N MET A 104 2.97 -28.19 0.78
CA MET A 104 2.42 -29.32 -0.01
C MET A 104 1.11 -29.82 0.60
N PRO A 105 0.00 -29.83 -0.14
CA PRO A 105 -0.20 -29.12 -1.41
C PRO A 105 -0.17 -27.62 -1.20
N ALA A 106 0.40 -26.92 -2.18
CA ALA A 106 0.47 -25.46 -2.13
C ALA A 106 -0.91 -24.82 -2.23
N LYS A 107 -1.10 -23.66 -1.56
CA LYS A 107 -2.16 -22.74 -1.93
C LYS A 107 -1.74 -21.95 -3.16
N ALA A 108 -2.65 -21.71 -4.08
CA ALA A 108 -2.37 -20.89 -5.27
C ALA A 108 -1.93 -19.46 -4.88
N THR A 109 -1.04 -18.88 -5.66
CA THR A 109 -0.55 -17.51 -5.44
C THR A 109 -1.63 -16.46 -5.69
N GLY A 110 -1.50 -15.31 -5.03
CA GLY A 110 -2.56 -14.30 -4.96
C GLY A 110 -3.07 -13.78 -6.30
N ASN A 111 -2.22 -13.63 -7.30
CA ASN A 111 -2.60 -13.06 -8.60
C ASN A 111 -2.57 -14.07 -9.76
N SER A 112 -2.18 -15.33 -9.58
CA SER A 112 -1.93 -16.25 -10.69
C SER A 112 -2.51 -17.64 -10.56
N TYR A 113 -3.15 -18.13 -9.59
CA TYR A 113 -3.69 -19.50 -9.46
C TYR A 113 -2.66 -20.65 -9.61
N THR A 114 -1.38 -20.36 -9.49
CA THR A 114 -0.32 -21.36 -9.66
C THR A 114 0.41 -21.64 -8.36
N ALA A 115 1.07 -22.80 -8.26
CA ALA A 115 2.06 -23.11 -7.24
C ALA A 115 3.50 -22.89 -7.75
N THR A 116 3.67 -22.56 -9.03
CA THR A 116 4.97 -22.27 -9.65
C THR A 116 4.98 -20.83 -10.19
N PRO A 117 4.96 -19.83 -9.29
CA PRO A 117 4.86 -18.44 -9.70
C PRO A 117 6.13 -17.96 -10.43
N GLY A 118 5.96 -17.01 -11.33
CA GLY A 118 7.07 -16.22 -11.88
C GLY A 118 7.53 -15.13 -10.90
N VAL A 119 8.63 -14.46 -11.23
CA VAL A 119 9.22 -13.39 -10.39
C VAL A 119 8.30 -12.17 -10.18
N ASN A 120 7.34 -11.96 -11.07
CA ASN A 120 6.38 -10.87 -11.00
C ASN A 120 5.03 -11.29 -10.39
N ASP A 121 4.90 -12.57 -10.02
CA ASP A 121 3.70 -13.04 -9.33
C ASP A 121 3.79 -12.73 -7.83
N TRP A 122 2.65 -12.54 -7.20
CA TRP A 122 2.56 -12.28 -5.76
C TRP A 122 2.64 -13.60 -4.97
N TYR A 123 3.82 -14.20 -4.96
CA TYR A 123 4.02 -15.53 -4.38
C TYR A 123 4.02 -15.55 -2.84
N GLU A 124 4.16 -14.39 -2.19
CA GLU A 124 3.99 -14.25 -0.74
C GLU A 124 2.52 -14.27 -0.30
N THR A 125 1.61 -14.03 -1.24
CA THR A 125 0.18 -13.99 -0.98
C THR A 125 -0.51 -15.28 -1.44
N VAL A 126 -1.77 -15.47 -1.07
CA VAL A 126 -2.56 -16.63 -1.47
C VAL A 126 -3.85 -16.19 -2.15
N LYS A 127 -4.28 -16.95 -3.15
CA LYS A 127 -5.53 -16.71 -3.85
C LYS A 127 -6.71 -17.17 -3.00
N ILE A 128 -7.63 -16.25 -2.73
CA ILE A 128 -8.87 -16.55 -2.01
C ILE A 128 -9.93 -17.02 -3.00
N ASN A 129 -10.63 -18.09 -2.64
CA ASN A 129 -11.71 -18.66 -3.43
C ASN A 129 -13.03 -17.92 -3.18
N TYR A 130 -13.24 -16.80 -3.84
CA TYR A 130 -14.50 -16.05 -3.74
C TYR A 130 -15.63 -16.65 -4.56
N CYS A 131 -15.34 -17.22 -5.73
CA CYS A 131 -16.33 -17.58 -6.75
C CYS A 131 -17.19 -16.39 -7.21
N ASP A 132 -18.02 -16.61 -8.23
CA ASP A 132 -18.96 -15.59 -8.75
C ASP A 132 -20.33 -15.64 -8.07
N SER A 133 -20.56 -16.60 -7.20
CA SER A 133 -21.79 -16.81 -6.44
C SER A 133 -21.49 -17.06 -4.98
N HIS A 134 -22.50 -16.87 -4.14
CA HIS A 134 -22.38 -17.00 -2.69
C HIS A 134 -21.85 -18.39 -2.28
N THR A 135 -20.81 -18.37 -1.45
CA THR A 135 -20.16 -19.54 -0.87
C THR A 135 -19.89 -19.29 0.62
N ARG A 136 -19.41 -20.33 1.33
CA ARG A 136 -18.97 -20.18 2.73
C ARG A 136 -17.84 -19.17 2.91
N THR A 137 -17.01 -18.94 1.87
CA THR A 137 -15.99 -17.88 1.88
C THR A 137 -16.61 -16.50 2.08
N TRP A 138 -17.75 -16.23 1.42
CA TRP A 138 -18.45 -14.95 1.57
C TRP A 138 -18.90 -14.74 3.02
N ASP A 139 -19.51 -15.74 3.64
CA ASP A 139 -19.97 -15.66 5.04
C ASP A 139 -18.79 -15.47 6.00
N LYS A 140 -17.68 -16.16 5.78
CA LYS A 140 -16.46 -15.99 6.57
C LYS A 140 -15.87 -14.57 6.44
N MET A 141 -15.85 -14.03 5.23
CA MET A 141 -15.37 -12.65 5.01
C MET A 141 -16.32 -11.62 5.62
N LEU A 142 -17.64 -11.85 5.58
CA LEU A 142 -18.59 -11.01 6.29
C LEU A 142 -18.32 -11.05 7.81
N SER A 143 -18.08 -12.20 8.38
CA SER A 143 -17.77 -12.32 9.82
C SER A 143 -16.49 -11.55 10.22
N VAL A 144 -15.52 -11.42 9.32
CA VAL A 144 -14.32 -10.57 9.54
C VAL A 144 -14.72 -9.10 9.61
N ILE A 145 -15.56 -8.64 8.68
CA ILE A 145 -16.08 -7.26 8.67
C ILE A 145 -16.89 -6.97 9.94
N GLU A 146 -17.82 -7.84 10.29
CA GLU A 146 -18.66 -7.71 11.49
C GLU A 146 -17.82 -7.69 12.79
N PHE A 147 -16.78 -8.53 12.85
CA PHE A 147 -15.86 -8.52 13.99
C PHE A 147 -15.22 -7.13 14.20
N TRP A 148 -14.70 -6.51 13.14
CA TRP A 148 -14.08 -5.19 13.26
C TRP A 148 -15.09 -4.08 13.51
N LEU A 149 -16.27 -4.13 12.90
CA LEU A 149 -17.37 -3.21 13.18
C LEU A 149 -17.79 -3.29 14.65
N SER A 150 -17.86 -4.50 15.22
CA SER A 150 -18.14 -4.67 16.65
C SER A 150 -17.08 -4.08 17.59
N LYS A 151 -15.87 -3.78 17.07
CA LYS A 151 -14.80 -3.08 17.78
C LYS A 151 -14.83 -1.56 17.60
N GLY A 152 -15.80 -1.04 16.85
CA GLY A 152 -15.96 0.39 16.62
C GLY A 152 -15.16 0.94 15.44
N VAL A 153 -14.82 0.11 14.46
CA VAL A 153 -14.26 0.56 13.19
C VAL A 153 -15.37 1.20 12.36
N ASP A 154 -15.12 2.39 11.80
CA ASP A 154 -16.11 3.17 11.04
C ASP A 154 -16.21 2.73 9.57
N GLY A 155 -15.19 2.04 9.04
CA GLY A 155 -15.20 1.62 7.63
C GLY A 155 -13.96 0.85 7.22
N PHE A 156 -13.89 0.52 5.93
CA PHE A 156 -12.86 -0.33 5.35
C PHE A 156 -12.33 0.24 4.04
N ARG A 157 -11.02 0.28 3.89
CA ARG A 157 -10.36 0.39 2.59
C ARG A 157 -10.15 -1.02 2.04
N CYS A 158 -10.68 -1.27 0.86
CA CYS A 158 -10.60 -2.56 0.20
C CYS A 158 -9.53 -2.51 -0.88
N ASP A 159 -8.51 -3.36 -0.69
CA ASP A 159 -7.35 -3.49 -1.54
C ASP A 159 -7.69 -4.18 -2.86
N MET A 160 -7.18 -3.65 -3.98
CA MET A 160 -7.21 -4.28 -5.30
C MET A 160 -8.57 -4.91 -5.66
N VAL A 161 -9.67 -4.22 -5.37
CA VAL A 161 -11.03 -4.80 -5.49
C VAL A 161 -11.41 -5.22 -6.90
N GLU A 162 -10.74 -4.70 -7.93
CA GLU A 162 -10.95 -5.13 -9.31
C GLU A 162 -10.47 -6.56 -9.60
N LEU A 163 -9.69 -7.16 -8.68
CA LEU A 163 -9.27 -8.56 -8.70
C LEU A 163 -10.21 -9.47 -7.88
N VAL A 164 -11.19 -8.90 -7.21
CA VAL A 164 -12.20 -9.60 -6.42
C VAL A 164 -13.53 -9.58 -7.18
N PRO A 165 -14.32 -10.66 -7.20
CA PRO A 165 -15.62 -10.64 -7.86
C PRO A 165 -16.49 -9.50 -7.32
N TRP A 166 -16.93 -8.61 -8.22
CA TRP A 166 -17.75 -7.46 -7.83
C TRP A 166 -19.08 -7.86 -7.18
N GLN A 167 -19.61 -9.03 -7.53
CA GLN A 167 -20.82 -9.60 -6.93
C GLN A 167 -20.63 -9.85 -5.43
N PHE A 168 -19.44 -10.35 -5.05
CA PHE A 168 -19.09 -10.51 -3.65
C PHE A 168 -19.07 -9.16 -2.93
N MET A 169 -18.40 -8.17 -3.48
CA MET A 169 -18.31 -6.84 -2.86
C MET A 169 -19.69 -6.19 -2.71
N GLN A 170 -20.54 -6.29 -3.74
CA GLN A 170 -21.91 -5.79 -3.68
C GLN A 170 -22.71 -6.46 -2.54
N TRP A 171 -22.64 -7.77 -2.46
CA TRP A 171 -23.31 -8.53 -1.42
C TRP A 171 -22.76 -8.18 -0.03
N LEU A 172 -21.45 -8.13 0.15
CA LEU A 172 -20.78 -7.83 1.42
C LEU A 172 -21.18 -6.46 1.94
N ILE A 173 -21.11 -5.43 1.11
CA ILE A 173 -21.48 -4.05 1.46
C ILE A 173 -22.95 -3.98 1.86
N ALA A 174 -23.84 -4.60 1.10
CA ALA A 174 -25.26 -4.62 1.42
C ALA A 174 -25.55 -5.32 2.76
N ARG A 175 -24.85 -6.44 3.05
CA ARG A 175 -25.01 -7.16 4.32
C ARG A 175 -24.46 -6.37 5.51
N ALA A 176 -23.27 -5.79 5.36
CA ALA A 176 -22.67 -4.96 6.42
C ALA A 176 -23.56 -3.76 6.76
N ARG A 177 -24.10 -3.06 5.74
CA ARG A 177 -24.99 -1.90 5.96
C ARG A 177 -26.34 -2.25 6.55
N ALA A 178 -26.79 -3.48 6.41
CA ALA A 178 -28.06 -3.90 7.05
C ALA A 178 -27.98 -3.82 8.58
N GLU A 179 -26.79 -4.02 9.17
CA GLU A 179 -26.56 -3.96 10.62
C GLU A 179 -25.82 -2.68 11.04
N TYR A 180 -24.97 -2.15 10.18
CA TYR A 180 -24.15 -0.95 10.42
C TYR A 180 -24.38 0.07 9.27
N PRO A 181 -25.48 0.83 9.29
CA PRO A 181 -25.90 1.68 8.17
C PRO A 181 -24.88 2.75 7.77
N ASP A 182 -24.07 3.21 8.73
CA ASP A 182 -23.10 4.30 8.54
C ASP A 182 -21.70 3.81 8.13
N VAL A 183 -21.53 2.48 7.92
CA VAL A 183 -20.21 1.93 7.53
C VAL A 183 -19.76 2.43 6.17
N ILE A 184 -18.52 2.89 6.11
CA ILE A 184 -17.91 3.44 4.90
C ILE A 184 -17.03 2.38 4.21
N PHE A 185 -17.16 2.27 2.88
CA PHE A 185 -16.30 1.42 2.05
C PHE A 185 -15.55 2.25 1.02
N ILE A 186 -14.23 2.16 1.05
CA ILE A 186 -13.31 2.83 0.11
C ILE A 186 -12.67 1.77 -0.78
N ALA A 187 -12.73 1.93 -2.09
CA ALA A 187 -12.17 0.98 -3.04
C ALA A 187 -10.89 1.48 -3.69
N GLU A 188 -9.91 0.59 -3.80
CA GLU A 188 -8.79 0.76 -4.70
C GLU A 188 -9.13 0.14 -6.04
N VAL A 189 -9.35 0.98 -7.05
CA VAL A 189 -9.68 0.60 -8.43
C VAL A 189 -8.83 1.44 -9.38
N TYR A 190 -8.09 0.79 -10.27
CA TYR A 190 -7.22 1.48 -11.24
C TYR A 190 -7.88 1.63 -12.62
N LYS A 191 -8.80 0.72 -12.99
CA LYS A 191 -9.50 0.78 -14.26
C LYS A 191 -10.63 1.82 -14.22
N LYS A 192 -10.39 2.97 -14.87
CA LYS A 192 -11.32 4.11 -14.87
C LYS A 192 -12.70 3.78 -15.42
N ASP A 193 -12.80 2.87 -16.37
CA ASP A 193 -14.07 2.40 -16.94
C ASP A 193 -14.95 1.67 -15.92
N LEU A 194 -14.36 1.16 -14.83
CA LEU A 194 -15.08 0.50 -13.75
C LEU A 194 -15.58 1.48 -12.67
N TYR A 195 -15.11 2.72 -12.62
CA TYR A 195 -15.43 3.66 -11.53
C TYR A 195 -16.93 3.80 -11.29
N ARG A 196 -17.72 4.05 -12.35
CA ARG A 196 -19.18 4.21 -12.21
C ARG A 196 -19.85 2.94 -11.70
N LYS A 197 -19.39 1.77 -12.13
CA LYS A 197 -19.92 0.49 -11.67
C LYS A 197 -19.69 0.31 -10.17
N TYR A 198 -18.48 0.57 -9.71
CA TYR A 198 -18.16 0.38 -8.30
C TYR A 198 -18.90 1.36 -7.38
N ILE A 199 -19.12 2.59 -7.82
CA ILE A 199 -19.92 3.57 -7.06
C ILE A 199 -21.42 3.25 -7.16
N ARG A 200 -21.98 3.06 -8.37
CA ARG A 200 -23.43 3.05 -8.59
C ARG A 200 -24.09 1.69 -8.41
N GLU A 201 -23.36 0.62 -8.72
CA GLU A 201 -23.89 -0.74 -8.70
C GLU A 201 -23.34 -1.53 -7.51
N VAL A 202 -22.05 -1.52 -7.29
CA VAL A 202 -21.41 -2.28 -6.19
C VAL A 202 -21.65 -1.61 -4.84
N GLY A 203 -21.67 -0.27 -4.79
CA GLY A 203 -22.08 0.48 -3.61
C GLY A 203 -20.93 0.99 -2.74
N PHE A 204 -19.73 1.15 -3.27
CA PHE A 204 -18.66 1.84 -2.56
C PHE A 204 -18.98 3.32 -2.36
N ASP A 205 -18.57 3.88 -1.22
CA ASP A 205 -18.73 5.29 -0.93
C ASP A 205 -17.69 6.14 -1.64
N TYR A 206 -16.45 5.64 -1.70
CA TYR A 206 -15.33 6.35 -2.32
C TYR A 206 -14.42 5.40 -3.10
N LEU A 207 -13.79 5.95 -4.15
CA LEU A 207 -12.71 5.31 -4.92
C LEU A 207 -11.47 6.18 -4.90
N TYR A 208 -10.29 5.60 -4.87
CA TYR A 208 -9.04 6.33 -5.12
C TYR A 208 -9.03 6.91 -6.55
N ASP A 209 -8.77 8.22 -6.69
CA ASP A 209 -8.50 8.82 -8.01
C ASP A 209 -7.02 8.70 -8.38
N LYS A 210 -6.53 7.44 -8.37
CA LYS A 210 -5.12 7.12 -8.68
C LYS A 210 -4.83 7.34 -10.17
N SER A 211 -5.53 6.61 -11.04
CA SER A 211 -5.28 6.63 -12.49
C SER A 211 -5.82 7.87 -13.21
N GLY A 212 -6.53 8.72 -12.50
CA GLY A 212 -7.07 9.97 -13.00
C GLY A 212 -6.25 11.16 -12.52
N LEU A 213 -6.58 11.68 -11.33
CA LEU A 213 -5.98 12.92 -10.84
C LEU A 213 -4.53 12.70 -10.38
N TYR A 214 -4.26 11.69 -9.55
CA TYR A 214 -2.91 11.46 -9.01
C TYR A 214 -1.87 11.30 -10.11
N ASP A 215 -2.06 10.37 -11.04
CA ASP A 215 -1.10 10.13 -12.13
C ASP A 215 -0.92 11.36 -13.02
N THR A 216 -1.99 12.13 -13.24
CA THR A 216 -1.91 13.39 -13.99
C THR A 216 -1.06 14.43 -13.27
N LEU A 217 -1.27 14.62 -11.96
CA LEU A 217 -0.50 15.58 -11.15
C LEU A 217 0.95 15.15 -11.05
N ARG A 218 1.21 13.86 -10.92
CA ARG A 218 2.55 13.29 -10.87
C ARG A 218 3.34 13.60 -12.14
N VAL A 219 2.78 13.32 -13.31
CA VAL A 219 3.42 13.61 -14.62
C VAL A 219 3.72 15.09 -14.77
N ILE A 220 2.79 15.98 -14.39
CA ILE A 220 3.00 17.42 -14.45
C ILE A 220 4.17 17.83 -13.55
N GLU A 221 4.22 17.33 -12.32
CA GLU A 221 5.26 17.70 -11.37
C GLU A 221 6.64 17.17 -11.77
N GLU A 222 6.74 15.92 -12.19
CA GLU A 222 7.98 15.35 -12.67
C GLU A 222 8.53 16.09 -13.90
N ALA A 223 7.67 16.53 -14.81
CA ALA A 223 8.07 17.33 -15.97
C ALA A 223 8.54 18.72 -15.59
N ASN A 224 7.88 19.39 -14.64
CA ASN A 224 8.27 20.71 -14.14
C ASN A 224 9.67 20.68 -13.49
N LEU A 225 9.98 19.62 -12.76
CA LEU A 225 11.22 19.50 -12.01
C LEU A 225 12.42 19.07 -12.83
N ASN A 226 12.21 18.43 -13.97
CA ASN A 226 13.30 17.86 -14.80
C ASN A 226 13.88 18.81 -15.85
N SER A 227 13.45 20.09 -15.90
CA SER A 227 14.10 21.19 -16.64
C SER A 227 14.32 21.02 -18.16
N TYR A 228 13.79 19.99 -18.77
CA TYR A 228 13.82 19.83 -20.24
C TYR A 228 12.64 20.58 -20.83
N GLY A 229 12.90 21.42 -21.82
CA GLY A 229 11.91 22.27 -22.45
C GLY A 229 10.58 21.54 -22.66
N MET A 230 9.51 22.20 -22.26
CA MET A 230 8.14 21.69 -22.16
C MET A 230 7.78 20.79 -23.36
N PRO A 231 7.76 19.46 -23.22
CA PRO A 231 7.27 18.62 -24.30
C PRO A 231 5.80 18.93 -24.57
N ILE A 232 5.35 18.76 -25.83
CA ILE A 232 3.95 18.92 -26.21
C ILE A 232 3.03 18.07 -25.31
N GLU A 233 3.51 16.94 -24.84
CA GLU A 233 2.84 16.04 -23.90
C GLU A 233 2.51 16.69 -22.54
N LEU A 234 3.29 17.67 -22.08
CA LEU A 234 2.99 18.38 -20.83
C LEU A 234 1.69 19.21 -20.94
N TRP A 235 1.45 19.84 -22.10
CA TRP A 235 0.18 20.49 -22.38
C TRP A 235 -0.98 19.49 -22.40
N GLN A 236 -0.72 18.25 -22.78
CA GLN A 236 -1.70 17.18 -22.69
C GLN A 236 -1.93 16.78 -21.23
N SER A 237 -0.89 16.76 -20.40
CA SER A 237 -0.97 16.41 -18.97
C SER A 237 -1.74 17.46 -18.16
N SER A 238 -1.50 18.76 -18.36
CA SER A 238 -2.29 19.81 -17.71
C SER A 238 -3.76 19.82 -18.19
N ARG A 239 -4.02 19.48 -19.45
CA ARG A 239 -5.37 19.19 -19.94
C ARG A 239 -5.94 17.91 -19.35
N GLY A 240 -5.12 16.98 -18.89
CA GLY A 240 -5.50 15.75 -18.22
C GLY A 240 -6.34 16.02 -16.96
N ILE A 241 -6.06 17.09 -16.22
CA ILE A 241 -6.86 17.50 -15.06
C ILE A 241 -8.31 17.78 -15.50
N THR A 242 -8.49 18.64 -16.52
CA THR A 242 -9.83 18.95 -17.05
C THR A 242 -10.51 17.74 -17.65
N ARG A 243 -9.78 16.89 -18.38
CA ARG A 243 -10.31 15.66 -18.97
C ARG A 243 -10.79 14.68 -17.90
N ASN A 244 -9.99 14.49 -16.85
CA ASN A 244 -10.38 13.65 -15.72
C ASN A 244 -11.62 14.20 -15.03
N TRP A 245 -11.66 15.50 -14.78
CA TRP A 245 -12.80 16.18 -14.20
C TRP A 245 -14.08 15.98 -15.03
N GLN A 246 -13.99 16.15 -16.35
CA GLN A 246 -15.12 15.91 -17.27
C GLN A 246 -15.52 14.44 -17.32
N PHE A 247 -14.55 13.53 -17.33
CA PHE A 247 -14.81 12.09 -17.33
C PHE A 247 -15.54 11.63 -16.07
N LEU A 248 -15.15 12.12 -14.92
CA LEU A 248 -15.78 11.79 -13.64
C LEU A 248 -17.22 12.33 -13.56
N GLY A 249 -17.46 13.56 -14.03
CA GLY A 249 -18.81 14.16 -14.07
C GLY A 249 -19.53 14.06 -12.74
N ASP A 250 -20.60 13.28 -12.70
CA ASP A 250 -21.48 13.08 -11.54
C ASP A 250 -20.86 12.25 -10.40
N ILE A 251 -19.77 11.54 -10.65
CA ILE A 251 -19.09 10.74 -9.61
C ILE A 251 -17.93 11.46 -8.95
N GLN A 252 -17.63 12.71 -9.31
CA GLN A 252 -16.54 13.48 -8.70
C GLN A 252 -16.57 13.50 -7.16
N PRO A 253 -17.71 13.69 -6.49
CA PRO A 253 -17.76 13.73 -5.01
C PRO A 253 -17.39 12.40 -4.33
N TYR A 254 -17.37 11.31 -5.09
CA TYR A 254 -17.06 9.97 -4.59
C TYR A 254 -15.61 9.55 -4.85
N MET A 255 -14.80 10.44 -5.41
CA MET A 255 -13.39 10.16 -5.68
C MET A 255 -12.54 10.63 -4.51
N LEU A 256 -11.74 9.75 -3.92
CA LEU A 256 -10.79 10.09 -2.87
C LEU A 256 -9.50 10.59 -3.51
N ASN A 257 -9.25 11.90 -3.38
CA ASN A 257 -8.03 12.53 -3.86
C ASN A 257 -6.87 12.36 -2.87
N PHE A 258 -5.65 12.28 -3.35
CA PHE A 258 -4.45 12.20 -2.52
C PHE A 258 -3.20 12.59 -3.33
N LEU A 259 -2.11 12.90 -2.65
CA LEU A 259 -0.78 13.07 -3.25
C LEU A 259 0.20 11.99 -2.80
N GLU A 260 -0.04 11.38 -1.66
CA GLU A 260 0.77 10.32 -1.08
C GLU A 260 -0.09 9.19 -0.54
N ASN A 261 0.43 7.98 -0.59
CA ASN A 261 -0.09 6.83 0.15
C ASN A 261 1.05 5.83 0.42
N HIS A 262 0.72 4.68 0.97
CA HIS A 262 1.70 3.65 1.33
C HIS A 262 2.33 2.94 0.12
N ASP A 263 1.75 3.04 -1.08
CA ASP A 263 2.25 2.45 -2.32
C ASP A 263 3.06 3.43 -3.17
N GLU A 264 2.90 4.74 -2.94
CA GLU A 264 3.53 5.77 -3.74
C GLU A 264 4.72 6.40 -3.01
N GLN A 265 5.64 7.00 -3.77
CA GLN A 265 6.74 7.75 -3.19
C GLN A 265 6.21 8.96 -2.42
N ARG A 266 6.88 9.29 -1.31
CA ARG A 266 6.65 10.55 -0.62
C ARG A 266 6.89 11.71 -1.56
N PHE A 267 6.02 12.71 -1.52
CA PHE A 267 6.14 13.86 -2.42
C PHE A 267 7.48 14.59 -2.23
N ALA A 268 7.88 14.82 -0.98
CA ALA A 268 9.12 15.50 -0.67
C ALA A 268 10.39 14.69 -0.94
N SER A 269 10.28 13.40 -1.34
CA SER A 269 11.43 12.57 -1.64
C SER A 269 12.22 13.06 -2.85
N SER A 270 13.51 12.70 -2.89
CA SER A 270 14.36 12.97 -4.06
C SER A 270 13.91 12.23 -5.33
N PHE A 271 13.03 11.26 -5.18
CA PHE A 271 12.51 10.42 -6.27
C PHE A 271 11.22 10.96 -6.89
N PHE A 272 10.59 11.98 -6.27
CA PHE A 272 9.38 12.59 -6.79
C PHE A 272 9.49 14.12 -6.78
N GLY A 273 8.85 14.82 -5.84
CA GLY A 273 8.75 16.27 -5.79
C GLY A 273 9.98 17.00 -5.24
N LYS A 274 10.96 16.27 -4.70
CA LYS A 274 12.26 16.75 -4.18
C LYS A 274 12.18 17.66 -2.94
N LYS A 275 11.09 18.38 -2.75
CA LYS A 275 10.84 19.26 -1.61
C LYS A 275 9.36 19.29 -1.28
N ALA A 276 9.04 19.41 0.00
CA ALA A 276 7.67 19.51 0.47
C ALA A 276 6.92 20.71 -0.14
N GLU A 277 7.59 21.86 -0.28
CA GLU A 277 6.99 23.08 -0.80
C GLU A 277 6.51 22.95 -2.25
N ASN A 278 7.10 22.07 -3.03
CA ASN A 278 6.67 21.80 -4.40
C ASN A 278 5.29 21.14 -4.46
N SER A 279 4.83 20.52 -3.35
CA SER A 279 3.48 19.94 -3.28
C SER A 279 2.35 20.96 -3.27
N VAL A 280 2.64 22.25 -3.00
CA VAL A 280 1.59 23.27 -2.80
C VAL A 280 0.68 23.43 -4.02
N ALA A 281 1.24 23.40 -5.24
CA ALA A 281 0.44 23.54 -6.45
C ALA A 281 -0.44 22.28 -6.70
N PRO A 282 0.10 21.05 -6.74
CA PRO A 282 -0.73 19.87 -6.88
C PRO A 282 -1.69 19.66 -5.69
N LEU A 283 -1.30 20.01 -4.47
CA LEU A 283 -2.17 20.00 -3.29
C LEU A 283 -3.38 20.92 -3.47
N THR A 284 -3.15 22.14 -4.00
CA THR A 284 -4.23 23.07 -4.30
C THR A 284 -5.24 22.46 -5.29
N VAL A 285 -4.76 21.79 -6.32
CA VAL A 285 -5.64 21.11 -7.27
C VAL A 285 -6.40 19.96 -6.59
N ALA A 286 -5.71 19.11 -5.83
CA ALA A 286 -6.33 17.95 -5.19
C ALA A 286 -7.37 18.33 -4.13
N LEU A 287 -7.18 19.45 -3.42
CA LEU A 287 -8.10 19.93 -2.39
C LEU A 287 -9.29 20.73 -2.94
N TYR A 288 -9.08 21.53 -4.01
CA TYR A 288 -10.07 22.53 -4.40
C TYR A 288 -10.69 22.34 -5.78
N LEU A 289 -10.24 21.33 -6.56
CA LEU A 289 -10.79 21.08 -7.90
C LEU A 289 -12.26 20.64 -7.85
N ASN A 290 -12.62 19.88 -6.83
CA ASN A 290 -13.96 19.35 -6.61
C ASN A 290 -14.22 19.19 -5.09
N ARG A 291 -15.42 18.72 -4.73
CA ARG A 291 -15.81 18.45 -3.32
C ARG A 291 -15.49 17.01 -2.89
N ALA A 292 -14.56 16.36 -3.54
CA ALA A 292 -14.15 15.01 -3.16
C ALA A 292 -13.35 15.04 -1.83
N PRO A 293 -13.40 13.97 -1.03
CA PRO A 293 -12.55 13.86 0.13
C PRO A 293 -11.07 13.80 -0.27
N PHE A 294 -10.21 14.28 0.62
CA PHE A 294 -8.76 14.24 0.45
C PHE A 294 -8.14 13.38 1.56
N MET A 295 -7.29 12.45 1.18
CA MET A 295 -6.56 11.62 2.11
C MET A 295 -5.18 12.23 2.38
N VAL A 296 -4.92 12.53 3.65
CA VAL A 296 -3.58 12.89 4.13
C VAL A 296 -2.85 11.63 4.56
N TYR A 297 -1.71 11.35 3.97
CA TYR A 297 -0.85 10.28 4.42
C TYR A 297 0.04 10.75 5.56
N ALA A 298 0.00 10.05 6.71
CA ALA A 298 0.67 10.48 7.94
C ALA A 298 2.15 10.83 7.71
N GLY A 299 2.55 12.06 8.08
CA GLY A 299 3.87 12.63 7.80
C GLY A 299 3.92 13.54 6.57
N GLU A 300 2.93 13.51 5.68
CA GLU A 300 2.84 14.41 4.52
C GLU A 300 2.85 15.87 4.97
N GLU A 301 2.12 16.20 6.04
CA GLU A 301 2.07 17.52 6.67
C GLU A 301 3.41 17.98 7.25
N MET A 302 4.31 17.04 7.50
CA MET A 302 5.68 17.33 8.00
C MET A 302 6.70 17.39 6.86
N GLY A 303 6.30 17.13 5.63
CA GLY A 303 7.21 17.01 4.49
C GLY A 303 8.08 15.76 4.56
N GLU A 304 7.51 14.60 4.96
CA GLU A 304 8.23 13.34 5.00
C GLU A 304 8.84 12.98 3.65
N CYS A 305 10.13 12.60 3.65
CA CYS A 305 10.91 12.33 2.44
C CYS A 305 11.01 10.84 2.07
N GLY A 306 10.41 9.98 2.87
CA GLY A 306 10.62 8.53 2.76
C GLY A 306 11.90 8.06 3.47
N MET A 307 12.02 6.76 3.65
CA MET A 307 13.14 6.15 4.37
C MET A 307 14.14 5.53 3.39
N ASP A 308 15.38 5.40 3.84
CA ASP A 308 16.48 4.95 2.97
C ASP A 308 16.39 3.48 2.55
N HIS A 309 15.70 2.63 3.34
CA HIS A 309 15.72 1.17 3.16
C HIS A 309 14.35 0.52 3.13
N GLU A 310 13.27 1.30 3.02
CA GLU A 310 11.93 0.81 3.32
C GLU A 310 10.93 0.86 2.16
N GLY A 311 11.37 1.20 0.96
CA GLY A 311 10.55 1.06 -0.23
C GLY A 311 10.46 -0.39 -0.70
N PHE A 312 9.55 -0.69 -1.62
CA PHE A 312 9.44 -2.01 -2.26
C PHE A 312 10.72 -2.47 -2.96
N SER A 313 11.55 -1.52 -3.37
CA SER A 313 12.82 -1.74 -4.06
C SER A 313 14.03 -1.21 -3.28
N GLY A 314 13.92 -1.07 -1.96
CA GLY A 314 14.92 -0.43 -1.12
C GLY A 314 14.74 1.10 -1.09
N ARG A 315 15.80 1.85 -1.28
CA ARG A 315 15.76 3.33 -1.26
C ARG A 315 15.08 3.88 -2.50
N ASP A 316 13.79 4.08 -2.44
CA ASP A 316 12.95 4.55 -3.55
C ASP A 316 12.02 5.72 -3.20
N GLY A 317 12.13 6.31 -2.01
CA GLY A 317 11.32 7.43 -1.54
C GLY A 317 9.97 7.05 -0.97
N ARG A 318 9.71 5.77 -0.73
CA ARG A 318 8.53 5.28 -0.02
C ARG A 318 8.76 5.22 1.48
N THR A 319 7.69 5.17 2.25
CA THR A 319 7.73 4.84 3.67
C THR A 319 7.19 3.41 3.84
N SER A 320 7.88 2.60 4.64
CA SER A 320 7.40 1.25 4.97
C SER A 320 6.02 1.28 5.61
N ILE A 321 5.20 0.31 5.24
CA ILE A 321 3.91 0.05 5.91
C ILE A 321 4.10 -0.81 7.19
N PHE A 322 5.33 -1.25 7.47
CA PHE A 322 5.63 -2.16 8.58
C PHE A 322 6.31 -1.48 9.77
N ASP A 323 7.11 -0.42 9.55
CA ASP A 323 8.00 0.18 10.54
C ASP A 323 7.74 1.69 10.75
N TRP A 324 6.48 2.09 10.87
CA TRP A 324 6.09 3.51 11.01
C TRP A 324 6.73 4.21 12.21
N TRP A 325 6.98 3.47 13.30
CA TRP A 325 7.64 4.01 14.49
C TRP A 325 9.10 4.43 14.24
N GLY A 326 9.73 3.93 13.17
CA GLY A 326 11.05 4.35 12.73
C GLY A 326 11.07 5.68 11.98
N VAL A 327 9.92 6.20 11.54
CA VAL A 327 9.81 7.41 10.73
C VAL A 327 10.04 8.65 11.57
N ALA A 328 11.14 9.37 11.33
CA ALA A 328 11.57 10.50 12.16
C ALA A 328 10.56 11.67 12.19
N SER A 329 9.92 11.98 11.06
CA SER A 329 8.91 13.01 10.98
C SER A 329 7.66 12.68 11.81
N LEU A 330 7.23 11.41 11.82
CA LEU A 330 6.11 10.96 12.67
C LEU A 330 6.45 11.02 14.16
N GLN A 331 7.68 10.71 14.53
CA GLN A 331 8.14 10.88 15.91
C GLN A 331 8.13 12.35 16.33
N SER A 332 8.59 13.25 15.45
CA SER A 332 8.53 14.70 15.67
C SER A 332 7.09 15.18 15.77
N LEU A 333 6.21 14.78 14.85
CA LEU A 333 4.79 15.11 14.87
C LEU A 333 4.12 14.67 16.18
N ARG A 334 4.39 13.45 16.64
CA ARG A 334 3.89 12.96 17.94
C ARG A 334 4.28 13.86 19.11
N LYS A 335 5.53 14.30 19.16
CA LYS A 335 6.03 15.22 20.22
C LYS A 335 5.39 16.59 20.12
N ILE A 336 5.28 17.15 18.91
CA ILE A 336 4.61 18.43 18.63
C ILE A 336 3.15 18.40 19.08
N ILE A 337 2.44 17.31 18.79
CA ILE A 337 1.04 17.13 19.19
C ILE A 337 0.94 16.99 20.71
N ALA A 338 1.74 16.12 21.33
CA ALA A 338 1.70 15.84 22.76
C ALA A 338 2.00 17.10 23.60
N ALA A 339 2.92 17.94 23.14
CA ALA A 339 3.29 19.20 23.80
C ALA A 339 2.37 20.38 23.43
N GLY A 340 1.41 20.20 22.53
CA GLY A 340 0.50 21.28 22.07
C GLY A 340 1.19 22.37 21.25
N ILE A 341 2.40 22.15 20.79
CA ILE A 341 3.24 23.13 20.04
C ILE A 341 2.49 23.65 18.81
N TYR A 342 1.77 22.78 18.09
CA TYR A 342 1.02 23.14 16.89
C TYR A 342 -0.11 24.17 17.13
N LYS A 343 -0.54 24.37 18.39
CA LYS A 343 -1.59 25.32 18.79
C LYS A 343 -1.05 26.71 19.07
N THR A 344 0.26 26.87 19.16
CA THR A 344 0.87 28.16 19.49
C THR A 344 1.05 29.02 18.24
N ASP A 345 0.83 30.33 18.37
CA ASP A 345 1.09 31.28 17.30
C ASP A 345 2.57 31.74 17.23
N GLY A 346 3.36 31.33 18.23
CA GLY A 346 4.80 31.57 18.26
C GLY A 346 5.61 30.60 17.42
N PRO A 347 6.92 30.87 17.23
CA PRO A 347 7.81 29.99 16.54
C PRO A 347 7.96 28.65 17.30
N TRP A 348 8.11 27.60 16.55
CA TRP A 348 8.35 26.27 17.14
C TRP A 348 9.77 26.19 17.73
N PRO A 349 10.00 25.27 18.70
CA PRO A 349 11.34 24.97 19.17
C PRO A 349 12.30 24.66 18.02
N GLU A 350 13.58 25.03 18.18
CA GLU A 350 14.62 24.90 17.15
C GLU A 350 14.67 23.49 16.53
N GLU A 351 14.48 22.46 17.35
CA GLU A 351 14.48 21.05 16.90
C GLU A 351 13.37 20.70 15.89
N TYR A 352 12.29 21.51 15.81
CA TYR A 352 11.16 21.30 14.89
C TYR A 352 10.99 22.45 13.89
N ALA A 353 11.77 23.49 13.99
CA ALA A 353 11.60 24.73 13.22
C ALA A 353 11.61 24.49 11.70
N GLN A 354 12.37 23.50 11.24
CA GLN A 354 12.44 23.15 9.83
C GLN A 354 11.09 22.69 9.23
N HIS A 355 10.19 22.15 10.05
CA HIS A 355 8.88 21.66 9.61
C HIS A 355 7.77 22.70 9.74
N GLU A 356 7.97 23.75 10.55
CA GLU A 356 6.90 24.65 10.96
C GLU A 356 6.20 25.34 9.80
N ALA A 357 6.98 25.95 8.91
CA ALA A 357 6.41 26.75 7.82
C ALA A 357 5.55 25.91 6.87
N PHE A 358 6.03 24.74 6.51
CA PHE A 358 5.29 23.82 5.65
C PHE A 358 4.07 23.25 6.37
N PHE A 359 4.23 22.77 7.60
CA PHE A 359 3.12 22.24 8.41
C PHE A 359 1.96 23.24 8.55
N ARG A 360 2.27 24.52 8.90
CA ARG A 360 1.23 25.55 9.04
C ARG A 360 0.52 25.82 7.71
N LYS A 361 1.27 25.83 6.61
CA LYS A 361 0.71 26.02 5.28
C LYS A 361 -0.17 24.85 4.87
N PHE A 362 0.34 23.64 4.96
CA PHE A 362 -0.38 22.40 4.60
C PHE A 362 -1.68 22.25 5.41
N THR A 363 -1.56 22.31 6.73
CA THR A 363 -2.72 22.15 7.62
C THR A 363 -3.72 23.32 7.47
N GLY A 364 -3.26 24.53 7.17
CA GLY A 364 -4.11 25.65 6.83
C GLY A 364 -4.93 25.42 5.57
N MET A 365 -4.31 24.89 4.51
CA MET A 365 -5.00 24.56 3.26
C MET A 365 -6.02 23.45 3.47
N VAL A 366 -5.66 22.35 4.15
CA VAL A 366 -6.57 21.23 4.44
C VAL A 366 -7.75 21.71 5.30
N ARG A 367 -7.50 22.53 6.32
CA ARG A 367 -8.56 23.07 7.18
C ARG A 367 -9.51 23.96 6.38
N PHE A 368 -8.98 24.83 5.51
CA PHE A 368 -9.81 25.69 4.67
C PHE A 368 -10.71 24.84 3.74
N ALA A 369 -10.14 23.81 3.10
CA ALA A 369 -10.93 22.90 2.27
C ALA A 369 -12.06 22.21 3.05
N ALA A 370 -11.79 21.83 4.32
CA ALA A 370 -12.77 21.14 5.15
C ALA A 370 -13.88 22.05 5.70
N THR A 371 -13.64 23.37 5.86
CA THR A 371 -14.59 24.29 6.48
C THR A 371 -15.29 25.21 5.50
N ASP A 372 -14.56 25.79 4.56
CA ASP A 372 -15.03 26.87 3.66
C ASP A 372 -15.12 26.41 2.19
N GLY A 373 -14.45 25.32 1.85
CA GLY A 373 -14.52 24.71 0.52
C GLY A 373 -15.71 23.77 0.33
N ALA A 374 -16.49 23.53 1.36
CA ALA A 374 -17.60 22.59 1.35
C ALA A 374 -18.90 23.18 0.75
#